data_f7604e9b18744f8cfeb80078958b1323
#
_entry.id   f7604e9b18744f8cfeb80078958b1323
#
_cell.length_a   1.000
_cell.length_b   1.000
_cell.length_c   1.000
_cell.angle_alpha   90.00
_cell.angle_beta   90.00
_cell.angle_gamma   90.00
#
_symmetry.space_group_name_H-M   'P 1'
#
loop_
_entity.id
_entity.type
_entity.pdbx_description
1 polymer ?
#
loop_
_entity_poly.entity_id
_entity_poly.type
_entity_poly.pdbx_seq_one_letter_code
_entity_poly.pdbx_strand_id
1 'polypeptide(L)'
;MAKGALKVQCFSEDTYIPVNKAKIIITPTGIDGVAIGNNIELYTNSWGATEVIDLETPPIKNSQTPGLIPYSFADITVERDGYIPVLVKGAQIYPDRVAFQKINFTNDDKLTRQQIIIDIPANVQVGNYPAKIPEAEEKPLPKPQGTVVLPQPVVPEYIRVHAGVPDDNSAPNYTIPYKEYIKNVASCEIYSTWPETTIRANVYAIISFTLNRVYTEWYRGKGKNFDITSST
;
A
#
# COMPACT_ATOMS: atom_id res chain seq x y z
N MET A 1 -5.18 -25.72 7.91
CA MET A 1 -4.96 -24.28 7.75
C MET A 1 -4.00 -24.10 6.59
N ALA A 2 -4.10 -23.03 5.83
CA ALA A 2 -3.13 -22.69 4.80
C ALA A 2 -1.92 -22.00 5.43
N LYS A 3 -0.85 -21.83 4.67
CA LYS A 3 0.33 -21.08 5.10
C LYS A 3 0.60 -19.92 4.15
N GLY A 4 0.99 -18.80 4.73
CA GLY A 4 1.62 -17.69 4.04
C GLY A 4 3.00 -17.48 4.63
N ALA A 5 3.80 -16.61 4.04
CA ALA A 5 5.13 -16.33 4.54
C ALA A 5 5.35 -14.82 4.72
N LEU A 6 6.29 -14.47 5.59
CA LEU A 6 6.67 -13.09 5.86
C LEU A 6 8.19 -12.96 5.77
N LYS A 7 8.63 -11.87 5.13
CA LYS A 7 10.01 -11.42 5.10
C LYS A 7 10.08 -9.95 5.43
N VAL A 8 10.99 -9.55 6.32
CA VAL A 8 11.23 -8.15 6.65
C VAL A 8 12.57 -7.71 6.08
N GLN A 9 12.64 -6.49 5.56
CA GLN A 9 13.89 -5.88 5.09
C GLN A 9 14.01 -4.44 5.56
N CYS A 10 15.15 -4.11 6.13
CA CYS A 10 15.44 -2.85 6.79
C CYS A 10 16.52 -2.06 6.04
N PHE A 11 16.27 -0.78 5.85
CA PHE A 11 17.18 0.17 5.24
C PHE A 11 17.36 1.40 6.12
N SER A 12 18.50 2.06 5.99
CA SER A 12 18.76 3.34 6.63
C SER A 12 18.14 4.46 5.79
N GLU A 13 17.15 5.15 6.34
CA GLU A 13 16.45 6.24 5.67
C GLU A 13 15.96 5.86 4.26
N ASP A 14 15.98 6.79 3.31
CA ASP A 14 15.62 6.54 1.91
C ASP A 14 16.82 6.18 1.03
N THR A 15 17.92 5.73 1.65
CA THR A 15 19.21 5.51 0.94
C THR A 15 19.35 4.12 0.33
N TYR A 16 18.48 3.17 0.69
CA TYR A 16 18.60 1.73 0.36
C TYR A 16 19.88 1.06 0.94
N ILE A 17 20.58 1.71 1.88
CA ILE A 17 21.68 1.09 2.62
C ILE A 17 21.09 0.06 3.59
N PRO A 18 21.47 -1.24 3.47
CA PRO A 18 20.91 -2.28 4.32
C PRO A 18 21.30 -2.10 5.79
N VAL A 19 20.34 -2.27 6.71
CA VAL A 19 20.60 -2.26 8.16
C VAL A 19 20.75 -3.70 8.66
N ASN A 20 21.97 -4.08 9.00
CA ASN A 20 22.33 -5.39 9.53
C ASN A 20 22.07 -5.48 11.04
N LYS A 21 21.74 -6.70 11.53
CA LYS A 21 21.49 -7.01 12.95
C LYS A 21 20.38 -6.16 13.59
N ALA A 22 19.41 -5.72 12.81
CA ALA A 22 18.17 -5.18 13.37
C ALA A 22 17.38 -6.34 14.00
N LYS A 23 16.92 -6.13 15.23
CA LYS A 23 16.05 -7.08 15.94
C LYS A 23 14.63 -6.91 15.45
N ILE A 24 14.02 -8.02 15.06
CA ILE A 24 12.65 -8.08 14.56
C ILE A 24 11.84 -8.98 15.49
N ILE A 25 10.74 -8.47 16.02
CA ILE A 25 9.79 -9.25 16.80
C ILE A 25 8.48 -9.28 16.02
N ILE A 26 8.05 -10.47 15.62
CA ILE A 26 6.79 -10.69 14.91
C ILE A 26 5.79 -11.30 15.89
N THR A 27 4.69 -10.62 16.09
CA THR A 27 3.59 -11.03 16.96
C THR A 27 2.37 -11.34 16.09
N PRO A 28 1.97 -12.61 15.90
CA PRO A 28 0.71 -12.94 15.24
C PRO A 28 -0.48 -12.34 16.02
N THR A 29 -1.39 -11.65 15.32
CA THR A 29 -2.54 -10.97 15.93
C THR A 29 -3.85 -11.35 15.27
N GLY A 30 -4.96 -11.21 16.01
CA GLY A 30 -6.32 -11.22 15.47
C GLY A 30 -6.65 -9.90 14.76
N ILE A 31 -7.83 -9.84 14.15
CA ILE A 31 -8.36 -8.61 13.51
C ILE A 31 -8.54 -7.46 14.51
N ASP A 32 -8.70 -7.77 15.77
CA ASP A 32 -8.80 -6.84 16.90
C ASP A 32 -7.44 -6.35 17.42
N GLY A 33 -6.34 -6.80 16.81
CA GLY A 33 -4.97 -6.48 17.22
C GLY A 33 -4.50 -7.22 18.47
N VAL A 34 -5.29 -8.17 18.99
CA VAL A 34 -4.90 -8.98 20.15
C VAL A 34 -3.96 -10.10 19.70
N ALA A 35 -2.86 -10.31 20.42
CA ALA A 35 -1.91 -11.39 20.15
C ALA A 35 -2.58 -12.75 20.26
N ILE A 36 -2.41 -13.60 19.24
CA ILE A 36 -3.00 -14.95 19.16
C ILE A 36 -1.97 -16.08 19.15
N GLY A 37 -0.68 -15.75 19.22
CA GLY A 37 0.41 -16.72 19.18
C GLY A 37 1.65 -16.23 19.90
N ASN A 38 2.70 -17.06 19.86
CA ASN A 38 4.00 -16.70 20.42
C ASN A 38 4.74 -15.72 19.52
N ASN A 39 5.51 -14.85 20.14
CA ASN A 39 6.40 -13.95 19.42
C ASN A 39 7.52 -14.74 18.75
N ILE A 40 7.84 -14.33 17.52
CA ILE A 40 8.95 -14.87 16.74
C ILE A 40 10.03 -13.78 16.69
N GLU A 41 11.23 -14.09 17.18
CA GLU A 41 12.37 -13.17 17.17
C GLU A 41 13.32 -13.54 16.05
N LEU A 42 13.67 -12.55 15.23
CA LEU A 42 14.58 -12.68 14.09
C LEU A 42 15.60 -11.53 14.09
N TYR A 43 16.64 -11.68 13.28
CA TYR A 43 17.62 -10.62 13.04
C TYR A 43 17.88 -10.45 11.55
N THR A 44 18.11 -9.21 11.12
CA THR A 44 18.50 -8.95 9.72
C THR A 44 19.95 -9.34 9.49
N ASN A 45 20.22 -9.87 8.29
CA ASN A 45 21.55 -10.21 7.80
C ASN A 45 22.25 -8.99 7.15
N SER A 46 23.41 -9.21 6.48
CA SER A 46 24.17 -8.16 5.79
C SER A 46 23.41 -7.45 4.67
N TRP A 47 22.36 -8.05 4.13
CA TRP A 47 21.44 -7.45 3.16
C TRP A 47 20.28 -6.70 3.80
N GLY A 48 20.30 -6.55 5.12
CA GLY A 48 19.21 -5.96 5.88
C GLY A 48 17.94 -6.81 5.92
N ALA A 49 17.99 -8.07 5.53
CA ALA A 49 16.83 -8.93 5.37
C ALA A 49 16.80 -10.04 6.41
N THR A 50 15.61 -10.42 6.86
CA THR A 50 15.38 -11.63 7.64
C THR A 50 15.35 -12.86 6.74
N GLU A 51 15.44 -14.04 7.32
CA GLU A 51 14.91 -15.25 6.70
C GLU A 51 13.41 -15.11 6.43
N VAL A 52 12.89 -15.98 5.57
CA VAL A 52 11.45 -16.09 5.32
C VAL A 52 10.87 -17.03 6.36
N ILE A 53 9.83 -16.60 7.05
CA ILE A 53 9.11 -17.44 8.03
C ILE A 53 7.70 -17.75 7.55
N ASP A 54 7.23 -18.95 7.86
CA ASP A 54 5.86 -19.38 7.61
C ASP A 54 4.94 -18.97 8.76
N LEU A 55 3.76 -18.46 8.42
CA LEU A 55 2.69 -18.15 9.36
C LEU A 55 1.39 -18.84 8.91
N GLU A 56 0.58 -19.23 9.88
CA GLU A 56 -0.74 -19.81 9.58
C GLU A 56 -1.69 -18.74 9.01
N THR A 57 -2.45 -19.14 7.98
CA THR A 57 -3.39 -18.26 7.29
C THR A 57 -4.72 -18.95 7.05
N PRO A 58 -5.81 -18.18 6.85
CA PRO A 58 -7.06 -18.72 6.34
C PRO A 58 -6.88 -19.39 4.98
N PRO A 59 -7.82 -20.28 4.59
CA PRO A 59 -7.78 -20.91 3.28
C PRO A 59 -7.90 -19.89 2.13
N ILE A 60 -7.19 -20.14 1.02
CA ILE A 60 -7.22 -19.28 -0.17
C ILE A 60 -8.63 -19.02 -0.73
N LYS A 61 -9.54 -19.97 -0.56
CA LYS A 61 -10.96 -19.84 -0.97
C LYS A 61 -11.68 -18.68 -0.30
N ASN A 62 -11.22 -18.24 0.87
CA ASN A 62 -11.81 -17.09 1.57
C ASN A 62 -11.70 -15.80 0.72
N SER A 63 -10.70 -15.70 -0.16
CA SER A 63 -10.55 -14.53 -1.05
C SER A 63 -11.67 -14.41 -2.10
N GLN A 64 -12.43 -15.47 -2.31
CA GLN A 64 -13.57 -15.52 -3.24
C GLN A 64 -14.92 -15.60 -2.55
N THR A 65 -14.93 -15.58 -1.22
CA THR A 65 -16.15 -15.68 -0.42
C THR A 65 -16.46 -14.31 0.21
N PRO A 66 -17.58 -13.67 -0.17
CA PRO A 66 -17.98 -12.39 0.40
C PRO A 66 -18.02 -12.43 1.93
N GLY A 67 -17.49 -11.38 2.58
CA GLY A 67 -17.51 -11.21 4.04
C GLY A 67 -16.44 -12.02 4.79
N LEU A 68 -15.64 -12.84 4.12
CA LEU A 68 -14.51 -13.54 4.74
C LEU A 68 -13.19 -12.81 4.50
N ILE A 69 -12.37 -12.76 5.55
CA ILE A 69 -11.01 -12.22 5.45
C ILE A 69 -10.07 -13.34 4.98
N PRO A 70 -9.32 -13.14 3.86
CA PRO A 70 -8.46 -14.19 3.29
C PRO A 70 -7.02 -14.15 3.79
N TYR A 71 -6.70 -13.43 4.86
CA TYR A 71 -5.35 -13.27 5.40
C TYR A 71 -5.35 -13.30 6.93
N SER A 72 -4.20 -13.55 7.50
CA SER A 72 -3.92 -13.34 8.93
C SER A 72 -3.18 -12.02 9.14
N PHE A 73 -3.09 -11.61 10.40
CA PHE A 73 -2.42 -10.38 10.79
C PHE A 73 -1.16 -10.67 11.62
N ALA A 74 -0.20 -9.77 11.53
CA ALA A 74 0.95 -9.75 12.42
C ALA A 74 1.37 -8.31 12.73
N ASP A 75 1.74 -8.05 13.98
CA ASP A 75 2.46 -6.83 14.35
C ASP A 75 3.96 -7.10 14.28
N ILE A 76 4.71 -6.12 13.80
CA ILE A 76 6.15 -6.25 13.57
C ILE A 76 6.87 -5.11 14.29
N THR A 77 7.55 -5.43 15.39
CA THR A 77 8.43 -4.48 16.08
C THR A 77 9.84 -4.62 15.55
N VAL A 78 10.45 -3.50 15.21
CA VAL A 78 11.79 -3.46 14.61
C VAL A 78 12.65 -2.48 15.40
N GLU A 79 13.79 -2.97 15.89
CA GLU A 79 14.70 -2.23 16.76
C GLU A 79 16.16 -2.36 16.27
N ARG A 80 16.88 -1.27 16.34
CA ARG A 80 18.33 -1.24 16.10
C ARG A 80 18.93 -0.03 16.83
N ASP A 81 20.07 -0.24 17.50
CA ASP A 81 20.82 0.86 18.16
C ASP A 81 21.17 1.95 17.15
N GLY A 82 20.96 3.21 17.55
CA GLY A 82 21.16 4.39 16.71
C GLY A 82 20.01 4.75 15.79
N TYR A 83 18.92 4.00 15.82
CA TYR A 83 17.73 4.26 15.04
C TYR A 83 16.47 4.35 15.91
N ILE A 84 15.49 5.11 15.44
CA ILE A 84 14.17 5.17 16.05
C ILE A 84 13.46 3.83 15.85
N PRO A 85 12.95 3.18 16.91
CA PRO A 85 12.21 1.92 16.79
C PRO A 85 10.95 2.10 15.94
N VAL A 86 10.60 1.06 15.18
CA VAL A 86 9.40 1.06 14.32
C VAL A 86 8.48 -0.08 14.74
N LEU A 87 7.19 0.24 14.87
CA LEU A 87 6.11 -0.74 15.05
C LEU A 87 5.18 -0.68 13.83
N VAL A 88 5.11 -1.76 13.08
CA VAL A 88 4.10 -1.95 12.04
C VAL A 88 2.97 -2.78 12.63
N LYS A 89 1.76 -2.23 12.65
CA LYS A 89 0.55 -2.91 13.10
C LYS A 89 -0.25 -3.41 11.92
N GLY A 90 -0.78 -4.63 12.05
CA GLY A 90 -1.73 -5.17 11.10
C GLY A 90 -1.13 -5.59 9.76
N ALA A 91 0.14 -5.99 9.70
CA ALA A 91 0.72 -6.57 8.50
C ALA A 91 -0.08 -7.79 8.04
N GLN A 92 -0.50 -7.81 6.77
CA GLN A 92 -1.39 -8.82 6.22
C GLN A 92 -0.61 -9.96 5.57
N ILE A 93 -0.86 -11.19 6.01
CA ILE A 93 -0.18 -12.40 5.53
C ILE A 93 -1.18 -13.26 4.76
N TYR A 94 -1.02 -13.31 3.44
CA TYR A 94 -1.91 -14.05 2.54
C TYR A 94 -1.44 -15.49 2.35
N PRO A 95 -2.36 -16.47 2.19
CA PRO A 95 -2.01 -17.86 1.88
C PRO A 95 -1.25 -17.96 0.55
N ASP A 96 -0.27 -18.84 0.50
CA ASP A 96 0.57 -19.13 -0.66
C ASP A 96 1.29 -17.89 -1.23
N ARG A 97 1.51 -16.87 -0.41
CA ARG A 97 2.25 -15.64 -0.77
C ARG A 97 3.30 -15.32 0.28
N VAL A 98 4.35 -14.64 -0.17
CA VAL A 98 5.34 -14.03 0.72
C VAL A 98 4.99 -12.56 0.89
N ALA A 99 4.56 -12.18 2.08
CA ALA A 99 4.43 -10.78 2.47
C ALA A 99 5.82 -10.19 2.65
N PHE A 100 6.07 -9.05 2.06
CA PHE A 100 7.36 -8.37 2.13
C PHE A 100 7.19 -7.04 2.82
N GLN A 101 7.70 -6.93 4.07
CA GLN A 101 7.64 -5.70 4.83
C GLN A 101 8.97 -4.95 4.73
N LYS A 102 8.93 -3.81 4.05
CA LYS A 102 10.06 -2.88 3.99
C LYS A 102 9.97 -1.91 5.17
N ILE A 103 11.10 -1.68 5.84
CA ILE A 103 11.27 -0.72 6.91
C ILE A 103 12.38 0.25 6.51
N ASN A 104 12.07 1.54 6.49
CA ASN A 104 13.06 2.60 6.38
C ASN A 104 13.25 3.18 7.79
N PHE A 105 14.40 2.93 8.38
CA PHE A 105 14.75 3.48 9.69
C PHE A 105 15.11 4.96 9.57
N THR A 106 14.75 5.72 10.60
CA THR A 106 15.22 7.09 10.82
C THR A 106 16.29 7.08 11.89
N ASN A 107 17.38 7.83 11.71
CA ASN A 107 18.42 7.97 12.71
C ASN A 107 17.85 8.62 13.98
N ASP A 108 18.24 8.11 15.15
CA ASP A 108 17.85 8.70 16.45
C ASP A 108 18.95 9.63 16.99
N ASP A 109 19.22 10.72 16.27
CA ASP A 109 20.25 11.70 16.60
C ASP A 109 20.00 12.40 17.96
N LYS A 110 18.75 12.38 18.42
CA LYS A 110 18.34 13.05 19.67
C LYS A 110 18.11 12.09 20.83
N LEU A 111 18.29 10.79 20.64
CA LEU A 111 18.00 9.74 21.63
C LEU A 111 16.59 9.86 22.23
N THR A 112 15.63 10.33 21.42
CA THR A 112 14.25 10.59 21.88
C THR A 112 13.49 9.31 22.17
N ARG A 113 13.90 8.17 21.60
CA ARG A 113 13.27 6.84 21.71
C ARG A 113 11.77 6.83 21.39
N GLN A 114 11.28 7.86 20.69
CA GLN A 114 9.90 7.91 20.28
C GLN A 114 9.68 6.92 19.16
N GLN A 115 8.90 5.85 19.42
CA GLN A 115 8.59 4.83 18.45
C GLN A 115 7.75 5.38 17.29
N ILE A 116 8.14 5.05 16.07
CA ILE A 116 7.32 5.28 14.86
C ILE A 116 6.29 4.15 14.77
N ILE A 117 5.01 4.50 14.67
CA ILE A 117 3.92 3.53 14.50
C ILE A 117 3.38 3.67 13.07
N ILE A 118 3.40 2.56 12.33
CA ILE A 118 2.79 2.42 11.02
C ILE A 118 1.57 1.51 11.19
N ASP A 119 0.38 2.06 11.02
CA ASP A 119 -0.87 1.30 11.14
C ASP A 119 -1.38 0.92 9.74
N ILE A 120 -1.50 -0.37 9.48
CA ILE A 120 -2.02 -0.92 8.22
C ILE A 120 -3.48 -1.33 8.47
N PRO A 121 -4.45 -0.58 7.95
CA PRO A 121 -5.85 -0.90 8.14
C PRO A 121 -6.21 -2.23 7.46
N ALA A 122 -7.18 -2.93 8.03
CA ALA A 122 -7.71 -4.14 7.43
C ALA A 122 -8.27 -3.86 6.04
N ASN A 123 -7.81 -4.62 5.04
CA ASN A 123 -8.29 -4.51 3.67
C ASN A 123 -9.56 -5.36 3.48
N VAL A 124 -10.72 -4.73 3.47
CA VAL A 124 -12.01 -5.39 3.25
C VAL A 124 -12.49 -5.09 1.84
N GLN A 125 -12.38 -6.09 0.95
CA GLN A 125 -12.77 -5.96 -0.47
C GLN A 125 -14.27 -6.10 -0.72
N VAL A 126 -15.03 -6.50 0.29
CA VAL A 126 -16.45 -6.77 0.18
C VAL A 126 -17.22 -5.87 1.13
N GLY A 127 -18.00 -4.96 0.58
CA GLY A 127 -18.88 -4.08 1.31
C GLY A 127 -20.10 -3.72 0.45
N ASN A 128 -21.20 -3.34 1.09
CA ASN A 128 -22.30 -2.67 0.41
C ASN A 128 -21.87 -1.24 0.10
N TYR A 129 -21.11 -1.07 -0.97
CA TYR A 129 -20.83 0.28 -1.46
C TYR A 129 -22.09 0.86 -2.12
N PRO A 130 -22.44 2.11 -1.85
CA PRO A 130 -23.49 2.78 -2.62
C PRO A 130 -23.10 2.72 -4.11
N ALA A 131 -24.10 2.52 -4.96
CA ALA A 131 -23.87 2.55 -6.40
C ALA A 131 -23.14 3.86 -6.76
N LYS A 132 -21.97 3.74 -7.42
CA LYS A 132 -21.27 4.93 -7.91
C LYS A 132 -22.17 5.65 -8.87
N ILE A 133 -22.36 6.95 -8.65
CA ILE A 133 -22.94 7.80 -9.67
C ILE A 133 -22.02 7.72 -10.87
N PRO A 134 -22.51 7.42 -12.08
CA PRO A 134 -21.67 7.33 -13.27
C PRO A 134 -21.04 8.71 -13.54
N GLU A 135 -19.89 8.97 -12.96
CA GLU A 135 -19.16 10.24 -13.17
C GLU A 135 -18.71 10.42 -14.61
N ALA A 136 -18.56 9.30 -15.34
CA ALA A 136 -17.95 9.31 -16.65
C ALA A 136 -18.92 9.57 -17.79
N GLU A 137 -20.22 9.35 -17.59
CA GLU A 137 -21.16 9.28 -18.71
C GLU A 137 -21.84 10.63 -19.03
N GLU A 138 -21.81 11.59 -18.11
CA GLU A 138 -22.62 12.83 -18.28
C GLU A 138 -21.83 14.14 -18.31
N LYS A 139 -20.52 14.13 -18.11
CA LYS A 139 -19.72 15.37 -18.15
C LYS A 139 -18.94 15.47 -19.47
N PRO A 140 -19.18 16.50 -20.27
CA PRO A 140 -18.33 16.74 -21.42
C PRO A 140 -16.88 16.87 -20.95
N LEU A 141 -15.96 16.22 -21.68
CA LEU A 141 -14.53 16.38 -21.43
C LEU A 141 -14.20 17.88 -21.32
N PRO A 142 -13.45 18.29 -20.29
CA PRO A 142 -13.04 19.67 -20.19
C PRO A 142 -12.29 20.03 -21.46
N LYS A 143 -12.66 21.15 -22.08
CA LYS A 143 -11.92 21.65 -23.24
C LYS A 143 -10.52 22.03 -22.75
N PRO A 144 -9.44 21.51 -23.39
CA PRO A 144 -8.08 21.85 -23.01
C PRO A 144 -7.93 23.38 -23.06
N GLN A 145 -7.68 24.01 -21.92
CA GLN A 145 -7.39 25.43 -21.89
C GLN A 145 -5.89 25.65 -22.19
N GLY A 146 -5.54 25.53 -23.47
CA GLY A 146 -4.23 26.00 -23.94
C GLY A 146 -3.01 25.13 -23.64
N THR A 147 -3.19 24.01 -23.01
CA THR A 147 -2.10 23.04 -22.74
C THR A 147 -1.98 22.07 -23.89
N VAL A 148 -0.75 21.82 -24.33
CA VAL A 148 -0.47 20.85 -25.38
C VAL A 148 -0.80 19.47 -24.89
N VAL A 149 -1.90 18.91 -25.34
CA VAL A 149 -2.20 17.48 -25.15
C VAL A 149 -1.08 16.71 -25.83
N LEU A 150 -0.39 15.86 -25.08
CA LEU A 150 0.65 15.00 -25.64
C LEU A 150 0.06 14.20 -26.82
N PRO A 151 0.79 14.07 -27.94
CA PRO A 151 0.28 13.41 -29.14
C PRO A 151 -0.03 11.92 -28.92
N GLN A 152 0.47 11.34 -27.83
CA GLN A 152 0.20 9.97 -27.41
C GLN A 152 0.25 9.87 -25.87
N PRO A 153 -0.48 8.92 -25.25
CA PRO A 153 -0.39 8.69 -23.83
C PRO A 153 1.03 8.29 -23.43
N VAL A 154 1.56 8.97 -22.43
CA VAL A 154 2.87 8.68 -21.82
C VAL A 154 2.66 8.31 -20.38
N VAL A 155 3.28 7.23 -19.95
CA VAL A 155 3.27 6.83 -18.54
C VAL A 155 4.13 7.81 -17.75
N PRO A 156 3.57 8.57 -16.81
CA PRO A 156 4.34 9.53 -16.03
C PRO A 156 5.25 8.80 -15.03
N GLU A 157 6.37 9.41 -14.69
CA GLU A 157 7.24 8.90 -13.63
C GLU A 157 6.62 9.12 -12.24
N TYR A 158 5.99 10.27 -12.04
CA TYR A 158 5.31 10.68 -10.82
C TYR A 158 3.88 11.09 -11.11
N ILE A 159 3.02 10.94 -10.11
CA ILE A 159 1.64 11.42 -10.13
C ILE A 159 1.37 12.25 -8.88
N ARG A 160 0.60 13.32 -9.02
CA ARG A 160 0.18 14.15 -7.91
C ARG A 160 -1.22 13.76 -7.46
N VAL A 161 -1.30 13.18 -6.26
CA VAL A 161 -2.54 12.67 -5.65
C VAL A 161 -3.04 13.65 -4.60
N HIS A 162 -4.30 14.02 -4.71
CA HIS A 162 -5.01 14.78 -3.68
C HIS A 162 -5.65 13.81 -2.68
N ALA A 163 -5.30 13.92 -1.40
CA ALA A 163 -5.74 13.00 -0.36
C ALA A 163 -7.11 13.35 0.21
N GLY A 164 -8.10 13.54 -0.67
CA GLY A 164 -9.47 13.91 -0.29
C GLY A 164 -10.38 14.01 -1.49
N VAL A 165 -11.60 14.52 -1.26
CA VAL A 165 -12.53 14.83 -2.35
C VAL A 165 -12.03 16.05 -3.15
N PRO A 166 -12.36 16.18 -4.44
CA PRO A 166 -11.78 17.20 -5.32
C PRO A 166 -11.89 18.65 -4.84
N ASP A 167 -12.91 18.96 -4.05
CA ASP A 167 -13.20 20.32 -3.57
C ASP A 167 -12.75 20.58 -2.13
N ASP A 168 -12.14 19.61 -1.47
CA ASP A 168 -11.56 19.79 -0.14
C ASP A 168 -10.18 20.46 -0.24
N ASN A 169 -10.16 21.78 -0.15
CA ASN A 169 -8.92 22.54 -0.21
C ASN A 169 -8.02 22.36 1.04
N SER A 170 -8.48 21.69 2.09
CA SER A 170 -7.70 21.39 3.30
C SER A 170 -6.89 20.10 3.16
N ALA A 171 -7.29 19.21 2.25
CA ALA A 171 -6.62 17.95 2.01
C ALA A 171 -5.25 18.15 1.33
N PRO A 172 -4.20 17.45 1.78
CA PRO A 172 -2.86 17.60 1.21
C PRO A 172 -2.73 16.96 -0.17
N ASN A 173 -1.77 17.44 -0.94
CA ASN A 173 -1.34 16.84 -2.20
C ASN A 173 0.00 16.13 -2.03
N TYR A 174 0.09 14.88 -2.50
CA TYR A 174 1.32 14.09 -2.48
C TYR A 174 1.80 13.82 -3.90
N THR A 175 3.08 14.06 -4.16
CA THR A 175 3.75 13.64 -5.40
C THR A 175 4.43 12.30 -5.13
N ILE A 176 3.96 11.25 -5.79
CA ILE A 176 4.44 9.89 -5.56
C ILE A 176 4.82 9.23 -6.88
N PRO A 177 5.75 8.24 -6.87
CA PRO A 177 6.06 7.47 -8.06
C PRO A 177 4.80 6.79 -8.61
N TYR A 178 4.56 6.91 -9.92
CA TYR A 178 3.36 6.36 -10.56
C TYR A 178 3.17 4.86 -10.29
N LYS A 179 4.26 4.10 -10.32
CA LYS A 179 4.24 2.66 -10.02
C LYS A 179 3.74 2.36 -8.60
N GLU A 180 4.15 3.16 -7.62
CA GLU A 180 3.70 2.98 -6.22
C GLU A 180 2.23 3.36 -6.05
N TYR A 181 1.77 4.39 -6.76
CA TYR A 181 0.35 4.73 -6.84
C TYR A 181 -0.49 3.55 -7.37
N ILE A 182 -0.10 2.97 -8.52
CA ILE A 182 -0.83 1.83 -9.11
C ILE A 182 -0.85 0.62 -8.18
N LYS A 183 0.26 0.31 -7.50
CA LYS A 183 0.31 -0.78 -6.51
C LYS A 183 -0.66 -0.52 -5.35
N ASN A 184 -0.67 0.71 -4.83
CA ASN A 184 -1.54 1.08 -3.72
C ASN A 184 -3.01 0.92 -4.10
N VAL A 185 -3.44 1.48 -5.23
CA VAL A 185 -4.83 1.36 -5.70
C VAL A 185 -5.20 -0.11 -5.94
N ALA A 186 -4.35 -0.88 -6.63
CA ALA A 186 -4.61 -2.29 -6.88
C ALA A 186 -4.75 -3.09 -5.58
N SER A 187 -3.92 -2.81 -4.57
CA SER A 187 -4.00 -3.51 -3.27
C SER A 187 -5.28 -3.17 -2.48
N CYS A 188 -5.91 -2.03 -2.78
CA CYS A 188 -7.18 -1.63 -2.19
C CYS A 188 -8.40 -2.22 -2.93
N GLU A 189 -8.25 -2.66 -4.19
CA GLU A 189 -9.35 -3.14 -5.01
C GLU A 189 -9.43 -4.67 -5.12
N ILE A 190 -8.30 -5.37 -5.05
CA ILE A 190 -8.22 -6.82 -5.23
C ILE A 190 -7.23 -7.48 -4.27
N TYR A 191 -7.45 -8.76 -3.97
CA TYR A 191 -6.52 -9.54 -3.17
C TYR A 191 -5.42 -10.17 -4.04
N SER A 192 -4.21 -10.26 -3.51
CA SER A 192 -3.06 -10.90 -4.16
C SER A 192 -3.25 -12.40 -4.44
N THR A 193 -4.28 -13.01 -3.84
CA THR A 193 -4.66 -14.42 -4.01
C THR A 193 -5.64 -14.67 -5.15
N TRP A 194 -6.13 -13.62 -5.81
CA TRP A 194 -6.98 -13.77 -6.99
C TRP A 194 -6.18 -14.30 -8.18
N PRO A 195 -6.86 -14.90 -9.20
CA PRO A 195 -6.18 -15.36 -10.41
C PRO A 195 -5.36 -14.24 -11.07
N GLU A 196 -4.17 -14.59 -11.55
CA GLU A 196 -3.25 -13.60 -12.15
C GLU A 196 -3.89 -12.83 -13.32
N THR A 197 -4.72 -13.50 -14.12
CA THR A 197 -5.46 -12.87 -15.21
C THR A 197 -6.41 -11.78 -14.73
N THR A 198 -7.08 -12.00 -13.59
CA THR A 198 -7.97 -11.03 -12.96
C THR A 198 -7.17 -9.85 -12.41
N ILE A 199 -6.05 -10.12 -11.73
CA ILE A 199 -5.15 -9.08 -11.24
C ILE A 199 -4.64 -8.21 -12.38
N ARG A 200 -4.17 -8.81 -13.47
CA ARG A 200 -3.69 -8.07 -14.65
C ARG A 200 -4.79 -7.23 -15.29
N ALA A 201 -5.99 -7.76 -15.44
CA ALA A 201 -7.12 -7.03 -16.02
C ALA A 201 -7.47 -5.79 -15.17
N ASN A 202 -7.53 -5.94 -13.85
CA ASN A 202 -7.79 -4.84 -12.94
C ASN A 202 -6.66 -3.78 -12.99
N VAL A 203 -5.40 -4.19 -12.94
CA VAL A 203 -4.26 -3.28 -13.05
C VAL A 203 -4.29 -2.49 -14.36
N TYR A 204 -4.63 -3.12 -15.48
CA TYR A 204 -4.77 -2.40 -16.76
C TYR A 204 -5.93 -1.42 -16.74
N ALA A 205 -7.05 -1.75 -16.08
CA ALA A 205 -8.16 -0.82 -15.92
C ALA A 205 -7.75 0.41 -15.09
N ILE A 206 -7.05 0.21 -13.96
CA ILE A 206 -6.51 1.29 -13.13
C ILE A 206 -5.55 2.17 -13.92
N ILE A 207 -4.60 1.58 -14.66
CA ILE A 207 -3.65 2.32 -15.50
C ILE A 207 -4.40 3.14 -16.55
N SER A 208 -5.35 2.53 -17.26
CA SER A 208 -6.12 3.20 -18.31
C SER A 208 -6.93 4.38 -17.76
N PHE A 209 -7.59 4.18 -16.62
CA PHE A 209 -8.35 5.23 -15.95
C PHE A 209 -7.43 6.39 -15.53
N THR A 210 -6.32 6.07 -14.90
CA THR A 210 -5.38 7.08 -14.38
C THR A 210 -4.74 7.87 -15.52
N LEU A 211 -4.27 7.18 -16.57
CA LEU A 211 -3.69 7.84 -17.75
C LEU A 211 -4.72 8.73 -18.45
N ASN A 212 -5.98 8.32 -18.51
CA ASN A 212 -7.04 9.15 -19.04
C ASN A 212 -7.15 10.46 -18.23
N ARG A 213 -7.15 10.39 -16.89
CA ARG A 213 -7.22 11.59 -16.03
C ARG A 213 -6.02 12.52 -16.21
N VAL A 214 -4.83 11.95 -16.28
CA VAL A 214 -3.59 12.72 -16.52
C VAL A 214 -3.59 13.33 -17.93
N TYR A 215 -3.86 12.51 -18.94
CA TYR A 215 -3.77 12.90 -20.34
C TYR A 215 -4.81 13.93 -20.74
N THR A 216 -6.03 13.83 -20.24
CA THR A 216 -7.10 14.82 -20.49
C THR A 216 -7.02 16.04 -19.59
N GLU A 217 -6.04 16.11 -18.70
CA GLU A 217 -5.93 17.16 -17.68
C GLU A 217 -7.23 17.36 -16.86
N TRP A 218 -7.92 16.25 -16.57
CA TRP A 218 -9.27 16.27 -16.00
C TRP A 218 -9.43 17.21 -14.81
N TYR A 219 -8.47 17.18 -13.86
CA TYR A 219 -8.49 18.06 -12.70
C TYR A 219 -7.74 19.35 -12.94
N ARG A 220 -6.59 19.33 -13.63
CA ARG A 220 -5.81 20.51 -13.95
C ARG A 220 -6.56 21.46 -14.85
N GLY A 221 -7.30 20.97 -15.84
CA GLY A 221 -8.19 21.74 -16.69
C GLY A 221 -9.35 22.42 -15.96
N LYS A 222 -9.62 22.02 -14.69
CA LYS A 222 -10.57 22.67 -13.79
C LYS A 222 -9.90 23.58 -12.76
N GLY A 223 -8.61 23.93 -12.98
CA GLY A 223 -7.85 24.79 -12.07
C GLY A 223 -7.34 24.09 -10.81
N LYS A 224 -7.45 22.74 -10.70
CA LYS A 224 -6.92 22.00 -9.57
C LYS A 224 -5.42 21.75 -9.74
N ASN A 225 -4.70 21.65 -8.63
CA ASN A 225 -3.25 21.46 -8.62
C ASN A 225 -2.87 19.99 -8.30
N PHE A 226 -3.56 19.04 -8.93
CA PHE A 226 -3.33 17.60 -8.80
C PHE A 226 -3.84 16.85 -10.04
N ASP A 227 -3.42 15.62 -10.21
CA ASP A 227 -3.76 14.78 -11.36
C ASP A 227 -4.94 13.84 -11.06
N ILE A 228 -5.04 13.39 -9.81
CA ILE A 228 -6.05 12.43 -9.35
C ILE A 228 -6.35 12.62 -7.86
N THR A 229 -7.49 12.07 -7.40
CA THR A 229 -7.86 12.08 -5.99
C THR A 229 -7.76 10.69 -5.37
N SER A 230 -7.62 10.62 -4.05
CA SER A 230 -7.73 9.36 -3.29
C SER A 230 -9.19 8.99 -2.99
N SER A 231 -10.13 9.91 -3.18
CA SER A 231 -11.57 9.64 -3.02
C SER A 231 -12.10 8.88 -4.24
N THR A 232 -12.84 7.86 -3.99
CA THR A 232 -13.58 7.08 -4.99
C THR A 232 -15.03 7.54 -5.06
#